data_5b6215f9ab3c5777483236ac3eddfda8
#
_entry.id   5b6215f9ab3c5777483236ac3eddfda8
#
_cell.length_a   1.000
_cell.length_b   1.000
_cell.length_c   1.000
_cell.angle_alpha   90.00
_cell.angle_beta   90.00
_cell.angle_gamma   90.00
#
_symmetry.space_group_name_H-M   'P 1'
#
loop_
_entity.id
_entity.type
_entity.pdbx_description
1 polymer ?
#
loop_
_entity_poly.entity_id
_entity_poly.type
_entity_poly.pdbx_seq_one_letter_code
_entity_poly.pdbx_strand_id
1 'polypeptide(L)'
;GNRLERMANKTHMLTRDRVVRRDLLFRSGDKLDPQLIVRNKQLIRSRDYISDIDVTVLPDAVDSTRVNLLITTRDSWTISVDGGWHSEGRTMVGLSDANIFGSGNKLKFMTNFSRKDFSYGGNMVEYEIPNLLGTFYTAEIGGGRDFYNSTLNMGLRKEFLKPTDYEIG
;
A
#
# COMPACT_ATOMS: atom_id res chain seq x y z
N GLY A 1 -26.99 3.03 9.38
CA GLY A 1 -25.67 3.54 8.98
C GLY A 1 -25.80 4.94 8.37
N ASN A 2 -24.92 5.82 8.74
CA ASN A 2 -24.90 7.23 8.35
C ASN A 2 -24.67 7.35 6.82
N ARG A 3 -25.22 8.37 6.16
CA ARG A 3 -25.06 8.59 4.71
C ARG A 3 -23.56 8.62 4.31
N LEU A 4 -22.71 9.15 5.18
CA LEU A 4 -21.26 9.20 5.00
C LEU A 4 -20.62 7.80 4.98
N GLU A 5 -21.04 6.89 5.86
CA GLU A 5 -20.55 5.49 5.87
C GLU A 5 -20.93 4.74 4.59
N ARG A 6 -22.14 4.99 4.07
CA ARG A 6 -22.58 4.38 2.81
C ARG A 6 -21.84 4.92 1.59
N MET A 7 -21.52 6.22 1.59
CA MET A 7 -20.68 6.82 0.54
C MET A 7 -19.25 6.30 0.64
N ALA A 8 -18.68 6.25 1.82
CA ALA A 8 -17.35 5.73 2.09
C ALA A 8 -17.22 4.27 1.62
N ASN A 9 -18.16 3.41 1.99
CA ASN A 9 -18.16 2.00 1.54
C ASN A 9 -18.36 1.83 0.03
N LYS A 10 -18.96 2.79 -0.67
CA LYS A 10 -19.10 2.77 -2.14
C LYS A 10 -17.82 3.18 -2.86
N THR A 11 -16.98 3.99 -2.24
CA THR A 11 -15.70 4.47 -2.81
C THR A 11 -14.53 3.57 -2.44
N HIS A 12 -14.71 2.69 -1.44
CA HIS A 12 -13.69 1.73 -1.05
C HIS A 12 -13.60 0.59 -2.09
N MET A 13 -12.50 0.57 -2.82
CA MET A 13 -12.21 -0.53 -3.76
C MET A 13 -11.45 -1.63 -3.04
N LEU A 14 -12.00 -2.85 -3.11
CA LEU A 14 -11.34 -4.03 -2.56
C LEU A 14 -10.04 -4.33 -3.32
N THR A 15 -9.04 -4.76 -2.57
CA THR A 15 -7.77 -5.21 -3.14
C THR A 15 -8.00 -6.46 -3.98
N ARG A 16 -7.49 -6.47 -5.20
CA ARG A 16 -7.64 -7.60 -6.12
C ARG A 16 -6.79 -8.77 -5.65
N ASP A 17 -7.29 -9.99 -5.77
CA ASP A 17 -6.59 -11.24 -5.39
C ASP A 17 -5.16 -11.32 -5.95
N ARG A 18 -4.97 -10.88 -7.19
CA ARG A 18 -3.64 -10.87 -7.84
C ARG A 18 -2.62 -10.02 -7.11
N VAL A 19 -3.06 -8.96 -6.41
CA VAL A 19 -2.18 -8.07 -5.63
C VAL A 19 -1.70 -8.80 -4.39
N VAL A 20 -2.62 -9.44 -3.67
CA VAL A 20 -2.29 -10.28 -2.51
C VAL A 20 -1.37 -11.42 -2.92
N ARG A 21 -1.69 -12.13 -4.02
CA ARG A 21 -0.86 -13.23 -4.55
C ARG A 21 0.54 -12.79 -4.94
N ARG A 22 0.71 -11.58 -5.46
CA ARG A 22 2.01 -10.99 -5.82
C ARG A 22 2.90 -10.79 -4.58
N ASP A 23 2.29 -10.52 -3.43
CA ASP A 23 2.98 -10.28 -2.17
C ASP A 23 3.23 -11.57 -1.35
N LEU A 24 2.83 -12.75 -1.88
CA LEU A 24 3.16 -14.03 -1.25
C LEU A 24 4.63 -14.38 -1.45
N LEU A 25 5.27 -14.83 -0.36
CA LEU A 25 6.66 -15.31 -0.33
C LEU A 25 6.77 -16.79 -0.74
N PHE A 26 5.65 -17.46 -0.94
CA PHE A 26 5.55 -18.88 -1.30
C PHE A 26 4.59 -19.07 -2.49
N ARG A 27 4.72 -20.19 -3.16
CA ARG A 27 3.92 -20.56 -4.33
C ARG A 27 3.29 -21.92 -4.16
N SER A 28 2.28 -22.21 -4.97
CA SER A 28 1.70 -23.57 -5.05
C SER A 28 2.79 -24.57 -5.45
N GLY A 29 2.88 -25.67 -4.70
CA GLY A 29 3.89 -26.70 -4.88
C GLY A 29 5.14 -26.55 -4.00
N ASP A 30 5.30 -25.42 -3.32
CA ASP A 30 6.39 -25.26 -2.36
C ASP A 30 6.16 -26.11 -1.11
N LYS A 31 7.27 -26.47 -0.45
CA LYS A 31 7.19 -27.14 0.86
C LYS A 31 6.64 -26.18 1.90
N LEU A 32 5.71 -26.66 2.71
CA LEU A 32 5.14 -25.87 3.80
C LEU A 32 6.23 -25.48 4.81
N ASP A 33 6.41 -24.17 4.98
CA ASP A 33 7.28 -23.56 5.97
C ASP A 33 6.46 -22.62 6.88
N PRO A 34 6.21 -23.01 8.15
CA PRO A 34 5.46 -22.16 9.07
C PRO A 34 6.09 -20.81 9.32
N GLN A 35 7.43 -20.73 9.34
CA GLN A 35 8.11 -19.45 9.54
C GLN A 35 7.93 -18.49 8.34
N LEU A 36 7.91 -19.07 7.14
CA LEU A 36 7.64 -18.29 5.92
C LEU A 36 6.21 -17.74 5.91
N ILE A 37 5.25 -18.50 6.42
CA ILE A 37 3.86 -18.04 6.58
C ILE A 37 3.80 -16.85 7.55
N VAL A 38 4.47 -16.94 8.71
CA VAL A 38 4.50 -15.85 9.70
C VAL A 38 5.11 -14.58 9.09
N ARG A 39 6.26 -14.71 8.42
CA ARG A 39 6.91 -13.58 7.74
C ARG A 39 6.01 -12.96 6.66
N ASN A 40 5.31 -13.79 5.91
CA ASN A 40 4.40 -13.31 4.87
C ASN A 40 3.19 -12.57 5.46
N LYS A 41 2.62 -13.05 6.58
CA LYS A 41 1.56 -12.32 7.30
C LYS A 41 2.04 -10.93 7.71
N GLN A 42 3.26 -10.80 8.22
CA GLN A 42 3.85 -9.51 8.60
C GLN A 42 4.07 -8.60 7.38
N LEU A 43 4.61 -9.14 6.29
CA LEU A 43 4.79 -8.40 5.05
C LEU A 43 3.47 -7.84 4.53
N ILE A 44 2.42 -8.67 4.45
CA ILE A 44 1.14 -8.24 3.92
C ILE A 44 0.46 -7.23 4.87
N ARG A 45 0.58 -7.41 6.20
CA ARG A 45 0.10 -6.41 7.18
C ARG A 45 0.83 -5.07 7.10
N SER A 46 2.04 -5.03 6.58
CA SER A 46 2.77 -3.77 6.39
C SER A 46 2.31 -2.97 5.17
N ARG A 47 1.39 -3.51 4.38
CA ARG A 47 0.81 -2.82 3.23
C ARG A 47 -0.27 -1.84 3.67
N ASP A 48 -0.23 -0.62 3.18
CA ASP A 48 -1.19 0.45 3.53
C ASP A 48 -2.65 0.09 3.19
N TYR A 49 -2.85 -0.88 2.29
CA TYR A 49 -4.17 -1.31 1.83
C TYR A 49 -4.74 -2.56 2.51
N ILE A 50 -3.99 -3.20 3.41
CA ILE A 50 -4.44 -4.37 4.17
C ILE A 50 -4.40 -4.08 5.67
N SER A 51 -5.54 -4.22 6.34
CA SER A 51 -5.63 -4.06 7.80
C SER A 51 -5.33 -5.36 8.53
N ASP A 52 -5.66 -6.51 7.94
CA ASP A 52 -5.38 -7.82 8.54
C ASP A 52 -5.31 -8.94 7.51
N ILE A 53 -4.62 -10.01 7.87
CA ILE A 53 -4.51 -11.23 7.09
C ILE A 53 -4.55 -12.44 8.02
N ASP A 54 -5.32 -13.45 7.64
CA ASP A 54 -5.27 -14.77 8.24
C ASP A 54 -4.90 -15.83 7.22
N VAL A 55 -4.16 -16.84 7.67
CA VAL A 55 -3.75 -17.99 6.86
C VAL A 55 -4.13 -19.25 7.61
N THR A 56 -5.10 -19.98 7.09
CA THR A 56 -5.57 -21.24 7.62
C THR A 56 -5.00 -22.40 6.81
N VAL A 57 -4.38 -23.35 7.49
CA VAL A 57 -3.86 -24.58 6.86
C VAL A 57 -4.94 -25.63 6.88
N LEU A 58 -5.35 -26.11 5.71
CA LEU A 58 -6.36 -27.14 5.52
C LEU A 58 -5.70 -28.40 4.96
N PRO A 59 -5.94 -29.60 5.55
CA PRO A 59 -5.49 -30.86 4.95
C PRO A 59 -6.09 -31.02 3.55
N ASP A 60 -5.31 -31.58 2.63
CA ASP A 60 -5.88 -32.01 1.36
C ASP A 60 -6.75 -33.26 1.55
N ALA A 61 -7.91 -33.28 0.90
CA ALA A 61 -8.88 -34.36 1.05
C ALA A 61 -8.45 -35.67 0.38
N VAL A 62 -7.52 -35.62 -0.55
CA VAL A 62 -7.11 -36.76 -1.38
C VAL A 62 -5.70 -37.22 -1.03
N ASP A 63 -4.80 -36.29 -0.77
CA ASP A 63 -3.37 -36.52 -0.56
C ASP A 63 -2.94 -36.00 0.82
N SER A 64 -2.76 -36.91 1.79
CA SER A 64 -2.35 -36.56 3.16
C SER A 64 -0.96 -35.93 3.27
N THR A 65 -0.17 -35.94 2.20
CA THR A 65 1.14 -35.28 2.13
C THR A 65 1.06 -33.83 1.70
N ARG A 66 -0.12 -33.35 1.33
CA ARG A 66 -0.40 -32.00 0.86
C ARG A 66 -1.30 -31.22 1.81
N VAL A 67 -1.16 -29.92 1.75
CA VAL A 67 -2.04 -28.99 2.46
C VAL A 67 -2.48 -27.87 1.51
N ASN A 68 -3.68 -27.38 1.75
CA ASN A 68 -4.22 -26.20 1.10
C ASN A 68 -4.13 -25.00 2.06
N LEU A 69 -3.71 -23.86 1.57
CA LEU A 69 -3.67 -22.63 2.36
C LEU A 69 -4.85 -21.75 1.96
N LEU A 70 -5.76 -21.50 2.92
CA LEU A 70 -6.81 -20.52 2.78
C LEU A 70 -6.28 -19.17 3.32
N ILE A 71 -6.18 -18.18 2.44
CA ILE A 71 -5.71 -16.84 2.78
C ILE A 71 -6.90 -15.90 2.77
N THR A 72 -7.18 -15.27 3.91
CA THR A 72 -8.26 -14.31 4.09
C THR A 72 -7.64 -12.96 4.44
N THR A 73 -7.96 -11.92 3.68
CA THR A 73 -7.49 -10.56 3.94
C THR A 73 -8.65 -9.64 4.28
N ARG A 74 -8.37 -8.65 5.09
CA ARG A 74 -9.27 -7.53 5.37
C ARG A 74 -8.62 -6.26 4.86
N ASP A 75 -9.32 -5.54 3.99
CA ASP A 75 -8.83 -4.29 3.45
C ASP A 75 -8.85 -3.16 4.48
N SER A 76 -7.93 -2.23 4.33
CA SER A 76 -7.84 -0.99 5.07
C SER A 76 -8.52 0.14 4.30
N TRP A 77 -8.92 1.20 5.00
CA TRP A 77 -9.28 2.46 4.36
C TRP A 77 -8.01 3.10 3.78
N THR A 78 -8.01 3.37 2.47
CA THR A 78 -6.78 3.74 1.73
C THR A 78 -6.71 5.21 1.34
N ILE A 79 -7.84 5.95 1.48
CA ILE A 79 -7.89 7.36 1.15
C ILE A 79 -7.49 8.19 2.36
N SER A 80 -6.52 9.08 2.19
CA SER A 80 -6.09 10.03 3.21
C SER A 80 -5.98 11.46 2.68
N VAL A 81 -6.19 12.41 3.57
CA VAL A 81 -5.99 13.84 3.32
C VAL A 81 -4.85 14.31 4.21
N ASP A 82 -3.85 14.88 3.61
CA ASP A 82 -2.68 15.43 4.28
C ASP A 82 -2.70 16.97 4.22
N GLY A 83 -2.22 17.62 5.28
CA GLY A 83 -2.03 19.05 5.32
C GLY A 83 -0.72 19.40 5.99
N GLY A 84 -0.01 20.38 5.48
CA GLY A 84 1.29 20.78 6.02
C GLY A 84 1.57 22.27 5.93
N TRP A 85 2.41 22.74 6.86
CA TRP A 85 2.90 24.09 6.90
C TRP A 85 4.40 24.08 6.67
N HIS A 86 4.86 24.87 5.71
CA HIS A 86 6.29 25.07 5.49
C HIS A 86 6.75 26.41 6.10
N SER A 87 7.98 26.42 6.58
CA SER A 87 8.59 27.58 7.25
C SER A 87 8.61 28.87 6.40
N GLU A 88 8.55 28.72 5.09
CA GLU A 88 8.60 29.83 4.12
C GLU A 88 7.22 30.46 3.82
N GLY A 89 6.23 30.27 4.71
CA GLY A 89 4.91 30.85 4.50
C GLY A 89 4.06 30.12 3.45
N ARG A 90 4.34 28.84 3.21
CA ARG A 90 3.59 27.99 2.27
C ARG A 90 2.71 27.00 3.01
N THR A 91 1.59 26.67 2.42
CA THR A 91 0.67 25.62 2.89
C THR A 91 0.51 24.60 1.79
N MET A 92 0.52 23.34 2.18
CA MET A 92 0.30 22.22 1.27
C MET A 92 -0.94 21.45 1.72
N VAL A 93 -1.76 21.06 0.75
CA VAL A 93 -2.89 20.14 0.95
C VAL A 93 -2.71 18.98 -0.02
N GLY A 94 -2.80 17.77 0.49
CA GLY A 94 -2.66 16.53 -0.27
C GLY A 94 -3.88 15.63 -0.13
N LEU A 95 -4.14 14.87 -1.19
CA LEU A 95 -5.08 13.77 -1.23
C LEU A 95 -4.34 12.54 -1.75
N SER A 96 -4.45 11.41 -1.07
CA SER A 96 -3.85 10.18 -1.55
C SER A 96 -4.79 8.98 -1.42
N ASP A 97 -4.60 8.01 -2.31
CA ASP A 97 -5.22 6.69 -2.23
C ASP A 97 -4.11 5.63 -2.37
N ALA A 98 -3.96 4.78 -1.37
CA ALA A 98 -2.94 3.73 -1.33
C ALA A 98 -3.35 2.45 -2.07
N ASN A 99 -4.55 2.40 -2.63
CA ASN A 99 -5.07 1.23 -3.35
C ASN A 99 -5.89 1.62 -4.59
N ILE A 100 -5.35 2.53 -5.38
CA ILE A 100 -6.09 3.03 -6.54
C ILE A 100 -6.56 1.88 -7.45
N PHE A 101 -7.86 1.83 -7.71
CA PHE A 101 -8.51 0.77 -8.48
C PHE A 101 -8.27 -0.66 -7.95
N GLY A 102 -8.00 -0.85 -6.64
CA GLY A 102 -7.72 -2.15 -6.06
C GLY A 102 -6.40 -2.78 -6.52
N SER A 103 -5.47 -1.97 -7.01
CA SER A 103 -4.19 -2.43 -7.58
C SER A 103 -3.05 -2.52 -6.55
N GLY A 104 -3.26 -2.05 -5.33
CA GLY A 104 -2.21 -1.88 -4.32
C GLY A 104 -1.19 -0.80 -4.68
N ASN A 105 -1.48 0.04 -5.67
CA ASN A 105 -0.62 1.17 -6.04
C ASN A 105 -1.14 2.43 -5.37
N LYS A 106 -0.21 3.34 -5.04
CA LYS A 106 -0.52 4.59 -4.38
C LYS A 106 -0.48 5.74 -5.38
N LEU A 107 -1.51 6.57 -5.34
CA LEU A 107 -1.54 7.85 -6.05
C LEU A 107 -1.68 8.96 -5.03
N LYS A 108 -0.81 9.96 -5.11
CA LYS A 108 -0.85 11.16 -4.27
C LYS A 108 -0.90 12.40 -5.15
N PHE A 109 -1.83 13.25 -4.84
CA PHE A 109 -1.96 14.59 -5.42
C PHE A 109 -1.75 15.62 -4.34
N MET A 110 -0.92 16.62 -4.58
CA MET A 110 -0.64 17.70 -3.66
C MET A 110 -0.81 19.03 -4.37
N THR A 111 -1.30 20.02 -3.66
CA THR A 111 -1.40 21.41 -4.13
C THR A 111 -0.80 22.35 -3.09
N ASN A 112 -0.07 23.34 -3.56
CA ASN A 112 0.63 24.32 -2.73
C ASN A 112 -0.02 25.71 -2.87
N PHE A 113 -0.10 26.42 -1.75
CA PHE A 113 -0.63 27.78 -1.67
C PHE A 113 0.31 28.68 -0.87
N SER A 114 0.37 29.95 -1.24
CA SER A 114 0.96 30.98 -0.41
C SER A 114 0.07 31.21 0.82
N ARG A 115 0.68 31.25 1.99
CA ARG A 115 -0.03 31.49 3.26
C ARG A 115 -0.47 32.96 3.42
N LYS A 116 0.20 33.87 2.72
CA LYS A 116 -0.02 35.31 2.84
C LYS A 116 -1.31 35.75 2.16
N ASP A 117 -1.61 35.21 1.01
CA ASP A 117 -2.68 35.65 0.11
C ASP A 117 -3.46 34.49 -0.52
N PHE A 118 -3.17 33.24 -0.10
CA PHE A 118 -3.74 32.01 -0.67
C PHE A 118 -3.56 31.88 -2.18
N SER A 119 -2.59 32.60 -2.76
CA SER A 119 -2.27 32.44 -4.17
C SER A 119 -1.80 31.02 -4.45
N TYR A 120 -2.22 30.50 -5.59
CA TYR A 120 -1.87 29.16 -6.06
C TYR A 120 -0.38 29.05 -6.36
N GLY A 121 0.27 28.04 -5.78
CA GLY A 121 1.70 27.82 -5.90
C GLY A 121 2.11 26.69 -6.83
N GLY A 122 1.19 25.78 -7.14
CA GLY A 122 1.46 24.65 -8.03
C GLY A 122 0.90 23.33 -7.52
N ASN A 123 0.99 22.31 -8.37
CA ASN A 123 0.57 20.95 -8.08
C ASN A 123 1.71 19.95 -8.23
N MET A 124 1.64 18.87 -7.47
CA MET A 124 2.53 17.73 -7.59
C MET A 124 1.69 16.45 -7.60
N VAL A 125 2.08 15.49 -8.43
CA VAL A 125 1.49 14.16 -8.50
C VAL A 125 2.59 13.14 -8.28
N GLU A 126 2.34 12.14 -7.44
CA GLU A 126 3.24 11.03 -7.17
C GLU A 126 2.47 9.73 -7.36
N TYR A 127 3.08 8.77 -8.05
CA TYR A 127 2.56 7.44 -8.25
C TYR A 127 3.59 6.41 -7.82
N GLU A 128 3.18 5.51 -6.94
CA GLU A 128 4.03 4.47 -6.37
C GLU A 128 3.46 3.10 -6.70
N ILE A 129 4.32 2.19 -7.12
CA ILE A 129 4.01 0.79 -7.43
C ILE A 129 4.82 -0.09 -6.47
N PRO A 130 4.26 -0.48 -5.31
CA PRO A 130 4.91 -1.38 -4.38
C PRO A 130 5.08 -2.77 -5.01
N ASN A 131 6.16 -3.45 -4.64
CA ASN A 131 6.45 -4.81 -5.10
C ASN A 131 6.24 -4.99 -6.61
N LEU A 132 6.90 -4.15 -7.40
CA LEU A 132 6.81 -4.14 -8.86
C LEU A 132 7.04 -5.56 -9.41
N LEU A 133 6.03 -6.12 -10.06
CA LEU A 133 6.06 -7.46 -10.65
C LEU A 133 6.46 -8.60 -9.69
N GLY A 134 6.30 -8.42 -8.37
CA GLY A 134 6.71 -9.43 -7.38
C GLY A 134 8.20 -9.50 -7.11
N THR A 135 8.95 -8.46 -7.43
CA THR A 135 10.41 -8.39 -7.29
C THR A 135 10.87 -7.77 -5.98
N PHE A 136 9.94 -7.33 -5.14
CA PHE A 136 10.20 -6.56 -3.91
C PHE A 136 10.94 -5.24 -4.15
N TYR A 137 10.82 -4.70 -5.35
CA TYR A 137 11.19 -3.33 -5.64
C TYR A 137 9.93 -2.46 -5.70
N THR A 138 9.99 -1.30 -5.09
CA THR A 138 8.99 -0.25 -5.24
C THR A 138 9.46 0.73 -6.30
N ALA A 139 8.66 0.93 -7.34
CA ALA A 139 8.89 1.97 -8.33
C ALA A 139 8.08 3.21 -7.99
N GLU A 140 8.70 4.37 -8.14
CA GLU A 140 8.09 5.67 -7.87
C GLU A 140 8.28 6.58 -9.07
N ILE A 141 7.24 7.29 -9.47
CA ILE A 141 7.30 8.36 -10.44
C ILE A 141 6.48 9.53 -9.91
N GLY A 142 7.05 10.72 -9.95
CA GLY A 142 6.36 11.91 -9.51
C GLY A 142 6.79 13.11 -10.31
N GLY A 143 5.94 14.10 -10.38
CA GLY A 143 6.27 15.36 -11.04
C GLY A 143 5.24 16.41 -10.78
N GLY A 144 5.65 17.63 -11.00
CA GLY A 144 4.76 18.76 -10.80
C GLY A 144 5.47 20.10 -10.88
N ARG A 145 4.73 21.10 -10.48
CA ARG A 145 5.22 22.47 -10.40
C ARG A 145 4.99 23.00 -8.98
N ASP A 146 6.00 23.60 -8.43
CA ASP A 146 5.94 24.43 -7.24
C ASP A 146 6.23 25.88 -7.64
N PHE A 147 5.89 26.86 -6.83
CA PHE A 147 5.97 28.31 -7.05
C PHE A 147 7.05 28.76 -8.05
N TYR A 148 8.21 28.13 -8.03
CA TYR A 148 9.40 28.55 -8.81
C TYR A 148 9.98 27.46 -9.68
N ASN A 149 9.67 26.18 -9.40
CA ASN A 149 10.35 25.05 -10.02
C ASN A 149 9.36 24.04 -10.59
N SER A 150 9.78 23.40 -11.67
CA SER A 150 9.15 22.16 -12.14
C SER A 150 10.07 21.00 -11.82
N THR A 151 9.52 19.93 -11.29
CA THR A 151 10.26 18.73 -10.88
C THR A 151 9.71 17.50 -11.57
N LEU A 152 10.59 16.58 -11.91
CA LEU A 152 10.27 15.23 -12.31
C LEU A 152 11.18 14.29 -11.51
N ASN A 153 10.59 13.38 -10.78
CA ASN A 153 11.26 12.40 -9.94
C ASN A 153 10.95 11.00 -10.43
N MET A 154 11.96 10.15 -10.47
CA MET A 154 11.81 8.72 -10.71
C MET A 154 12.68 7.98 -9.70
N GLY A 155 12.16 6.91 -9.13
CA GLY A 155 12.86 6.13 -8.12
C GLY A 155 12.57 4.65 -8.25
N LEU A 156 13.57 3.85 -7.86
CA LEU A 156 13.43 2.42 -7.66
C LEU A 156 14.08 2.07 -6.33
N ARG A 157 13.28 1.58 -5.39
CA ARG A 157 13.72 1.26 -4.03
C ARG A 157 13.47 -0.22 -3.75
N LYS A 158 14.48 -0.91 -3.25
CA LYS A 158 14.32 -2.30 -2.79
C LYS A 158 13.65 -2.33 -1.42
N GLU A 159 12.62 -3.13 -1.28
CA GLU A 159 12.00 -3.39 0.00
C GLU A 159 12.83 -4.44 0.75
N PHE A 160 13.35 -4.05 1.92
CA PHE A 160 13.99 -4.99 2.82
C PHE A 160 12.95 -5.54 3.80
N LEU A 161 12.76 -6.84 3.79
CA LEU A 161 12.01 -7.52 4.85
C LEU A 161 12.88 -7.43 6.11
N LYS A 162 12.49 -6.60 7.07
CA LYS A 162 13.20 -6.53 8.36
C LYS A 162 13.15 -7.92 8.99
N PRO A 163 14.29 -8.48 9.44
CA PRO A 163 14.25 -9.62 10.35
C PRO A 163 13.46 -9.18 11.58
N THR A 164 12.37 -9.83 11.87
CA THR A 164 11.68 -9.60 13.15
C THR A 164 12.52 -10.17 14.26
N ASP A 165 12.91 -9.34 15.20
CA ASP A 165 13.43 -9.79 16.47
C ASP A 165 12.37 -10.73 17.07
N TYR A 166 12.73 -11.99 17.23
CA TYR A 166 11.91 -12.94 17.96
C TYR A 166 12.04 -12.59 19.44
N GLU A 167 11.08 -11.89 20.00
CA GLU A 167 10.81 -12.05 21.41
C GLU A 167 10.24 -13.46 21.63
N ILE A 168 11.12 -14.36 22.05
CA ILE A 168 10.74 -15.64 22.61
C ILE A 168 10.26 -15.32 24.03
N GLY A 169 8.96 -15.29 24.24
CA GLY A 169 8.32 -15.29 25.53
C GLY A 169 7.89 -16.71 25.85
#